data_5abbfed29079f0089b16848916fcedea
#
_entry.id   5abbfed29079f0089b16848916fcedea
#
_cell.length_a   1.000
_cell.length_b   1.000
_cell.length_c   1.000
_cell.angle_alpha   90.00
_cell.angle_beta   90.00
_cell.angle_gamma   90.00
#
_symmetry.space_group_name_H-M   'P 1'
#
loop_
_entity.id
_entity.type
_entity.pdbx_description
1 polymer ?
#
loop_
_entity_poly.entity_id
_entity_poly.type
_entity_poly.pdbx_seq_one_letter_code
_entity_poly.pdbx_strand_id
1 'polypeptide(L)'
;MKKMCSLTNRRGRWNKLATNRKLGRTTDIRKAMLKTLTTDLILHGKIETTEARAKEVKAIADSIIALAIKEKDNFETVDAKVVKAKLDSKGNKVTELVKSKNGKEYLKVVKEETTEKRQKDMPSRLNARRKMMTKINKVKDEKGNNIDLLDKLFNEIAPKYEGRVGGYTRIIKAGPRRGDGAEVAILQLV
;
A
#
# COMPACT_ATOMS: atom_id res chain seq x y z
N MET A 1 -42.01 14.14 -36.17
CA MET A 1 -41.19 14.09 -34.91
C MET A 1 -40.59 12.69 -34.80
N LYS A 2 -39.32 12.51 -35.20
CA LYS A 2 -38.60 11.23 -35.07
C LYS A 2 -38.04 11.14 -33.64
N LYS A 3 -38.56 10.21 -32.84
CA LYS A 3 -37.97 9.86 -31.53
C LYS A 3 -36.57 9.27 -31.78
N MET A 4 -35.53 10.00 -31.44
CA MET A 4 -34.17 9.47 -31.30
C MET A 4 -34.21 8.43 -30.18
N CYS A 5 -34.07 7.16 -30.57
CA CYS A 5 -33.92 6.05 -29.67
C CYS A 5 -32.54 6.18 -28.99
N SER A 6 -32.50 6.65 -27.76
CA SER A 6 -31.30 6.65 -26.95
C SER A 6 -30.90 5.19 -26.69
N LEU A 7 -29.89 4.71 -27.40
CA LEU A 7 -29.20 3.45 -27.11
C LEU A 7 -28.44 3.59 -25.77
N THR A 8 -29.17 3.71 -24.67
CA THR A 8 -28.60 3.47 -23.37
C THR A 8 -28.40 1.96 -23.22
N ASN A 9 -27.22 1.53 -23.60
CA ASN A 9 -26.82 0.15 -23.44
C ASN A 9 -26.75 -0.19 -21.94
N ARG A 10 -27.66 -1.03 -21.48
CA ARG A 10 -27.79 -1.52 -20.10
C ARG A 10 -26.60 -2.30 -19.58
N ARG A 11 -25.47 -2.30 -20.27
CA ARG A 11 -24.24 -2.95 -19.86
C ARG A 11 -23.11 -1.93 -19.92
N GLY A 12 -22.96 -1.15 -18.86
CA GLY A 12 -21.78 -0.29 -18.62
C GLY A 12 -20.44 -1.06 -18.53
N ARG A 13 -20.31 -2.13 -19.32
CA ARG A 13 -19.18 -3.06 -19.35
C ARG A 13 -18.25 -2.84 -20.53
N TRP A 14 -18.65 -2.05 -21.50
CA TRP A 14 -17.89 -1.84 -22.74
C TRP A 14 -16.59 -1.06 -22.53
N ASN A 15 -16.64 -0.06 -21.68
CA ASN A 15 -15.46 0.80 -21.45
C ASN A 15 -14.39 0.12 -20.57
N LYS A 16 -14.74 -0.95 -19.81
CA LYS A 16 -13.77 -1.67 -18.96
C LYS A 16 -12.92 -2.68 -19.74
N LEU A 17 -13.40 -3.18 -20.88
CA LEU A 17 -12.65 -4.14 -21.69
C LEU A 17 -11.60 -3.47 -22.58
N ALA A 18 -11.86 -2.22 -23.02
CA ALA A 18 -10.94 -1.46 -23.86
C ALA A 18 -9.78 -0.81 -23.08
N THR A 19 -9.93 -0.61 -21.76
CA THR A 19 -8.93 0.09 -20.93
C THR A 19 -7.85 -0.82 -20.35
N ASN A 20 -8.12 -2.12 -20.19
CA ASN A 20 -7.17 -3.05 -19.58
C ASN A 20 -6.37 -3.81 -20.64
N ARG A 21 -5.10 -3.45 -20.83
CA ARG A 21 -4.18 -4.14 -21.71
C ARG A 21 -3.87 -5.54 -21.19
N LYS A 22 -3.86 -6.55 -22.08
CA LYS A 22 -3.51 -7.93 -21.73
C LYS A 22 -2.02 -8.10 -21.44
N LEU A 23 -1.16 -7.29 -22.03
CA LEU A 23 0.31 -7.29 -21.88
C LEU A 23 0.96 -8.67 -22.18
N GLY A 24 0.34 -9.48 -23.07
CA GLY A 24 0.83 -10.81 -23.43
C GLY A 24 0.81 -11.82 -22.28
N ARG A 25 -0.02 -11.63 -21.23
CA ARG A 25 -0.03 -12.44 -20.02
C ARG A 25 -1.42 -12.88 -19.62
N THR A 26 -1.51 -14.02 -18.92
CA THR A 26 -2.74 -14.46 -18.24
C THR A 26 -3.13 -13.44 -17.17
N THR A 27 -4.40 -13.48 -16.76
CA THR A 27 -4.95 -12.47 -15.84
C THR A 27 -4.19 -12.41 -14.51
N ASP A 28 -3.82 -13.57 -13.96
CA ASP A 28 -3.18 -13.65 -12.64
C ASP A 28 -1.73 -13.14 -12.69
N ILE A 29 -0.95 -13.59 -13.68
CA ILE A 29 0.43 -13.12 -13.90
C ILE A 29 0.45 -11.63 -14.18
N ARG A 30 -0.51 -11.11 -14.97
CA ARG A 30 -0.64 -9.68 -15.25
C ARG A 30 -0.91 -8.88 -13.98
N LYS A 31 -1.87 -9.31 -13.15
CA LYS A 31 -2.18 -8.65 -11.88
C LYS A 31 -0.98 -8.65 -10.93
N ALA A 32 -0.28 -9.77 -10.81
CA ALA A 32 0.92 -9.88 -9.97
C ALA A 32 2.02 -8.92 -10.46
N MET A 33 2.31 -8.89 -11.75
CA MET A 33 3.29 -7.98 -12.34
C MET A 33 2.94 -6.51 -12.10
N LEU A 34 1.69 -6.09 -12.33
CA LEU A 34 1.27 -4.71 -12.10
C LEU A 34 1.35 -4.34 -10.62
N LYS A 35 1.02 -5.28 -9.74
CA LYS A 35 1.12 -5.11 -8.29
C LYS A 35 2.58 -4.92 -7.85
N THR A 36 3.52 -5.70 -8.36
CA THR A 36 4.96 -5.55 -8.08
C THR A 36 5.46 -4.19 -8.56
N LEU A 37 5.20 -3.82 -9.82
CA LEU A 37 5.62 -2.51 -10.35
C LEU A 37 5.03 -1.32 -9.58
N THR A 38 3.78 -1.43 -9.12
CA THR A 38 3.17 -0.40 -8.27
C THR A 38 3.85 -0.30 -6.91
N THR A 39 4.22 -1.45 -6.33
CA THR A 39 4.96 -1.54 -5.07
C THR A 39 6.33 -0.88 -5.18
N ASP A 40 7.07 -1.21 -6.24
CA ASP A 40 8.40 -0.65 -6.51
C ASP A 40 8.35 0.87 -6.74
N LEU A 41 7.31 1.35 -7.43
CA LEU A 41 7.10 2.79 -7.62
C LEU A 41 6.90 3.54 -6.29
N ILE A 42 6.11 2.98 -5.38
CA ILE A 42 5.87 3.58 -4.06
C ILE A 42 7.12 3.51 -3.19
N LEU A 43 7.86 2.40 -3.26
CA LEU A 43 9.07 2.19 -2.48
C LEU A 43 10.20 3.14 -2.90
N HIS A 44 10.50 3.20 -4.20
CA HIS A 44 11.65 3.92 -4.75
C HIS A 44 11.32 5.30 -5.34
N GLY A 45 10.04 5.61 -5.55
CA GLY A 45 9.59 6.88 -6.16
C GLY A 45 9.72 6.94 -7.69
N LYS A 46 10.54 6.07 -8.30
CA LYS A 46 10.74 5.97 -9.77
C LYS A 46 11.00 4.52 -10.17
N ILE A 47 10.51 4.13 -11.35
CA ILE A 47 10.77 2.82 -11.96
C ILE A 47 11.02 2.98 -13.45
N GLU A 48 11.83 2.11 -14.01
CA GLU A 48 12.04 1.97 -15.45
C GLU A 48 11.31 0.73 -15.96
N THR A 49 10.49 0.89 -16.98
CA THR A 49 9.69 -0.20 -17.54
C THR A 49 9.26 0.13 -18.99
N THR A 50 8.57 -0.80 -19.66
CA THR A 50 8.04 -0.49 -21.00
C THR A 50 6.87 0.50 -20.92
N GLU A 51 6.72 1.35 -21.95
CA GLU A 51 5.67 2.38 -21.99
C GLU A 51 4.26 1.81 -21.77
N ALA A 52 4.00 0.63 -22.34
CA ALA A 52 2.70 -0.04 -22.18
C ALA A 52 2.41 -0.42 -20.71
N ARG A 53 3.41 -0.92 -19.98
CA ARG A 53 3.29 -1.23 -18.54
C ARG A 53 3.18 0.04 -17.70
N ALA A 54 3.99 1.06 -18.01
CA ALA A 54 3.97 2.34 -17.32
C ALA A 54 2.57 2.99 -17.36
N LYS A 55 1.89 2.95 -18.51
CA LYS A 55 0.53 3.48 -18.67
C LYS A 55 -0.49 2.78 -17.75
N GLU A 56 -0.40 1.45 -17.59
CA GLU A 56 -1.30 0.70 -16.70
C GLU A 56 -0.97 0.96 -15.22
N VAL A 57 0.32 0.95 -14.86
CA VAL A 57 0.77 1.20 -13.48
C VAL A 57 0.39 2.62 -13.04
N LYS A 58 0.52 3.62 -13.93
CA LYS A 58 0.13 5.01 -13.67
C LYS A 58 -1.31 5.11 -13.15
N ALA A 59 -2.27 4.50 -13.83
CA ALA A 59 -3.68 4.54 -13.44
C ALA A 59 -3.93 3.92 -12.06
N ILE A 60 -3.21 2.82 -11.75
CA ILE A 60 -3.30 2.14 -10.45
C ILE A 60 -2.69 3.00 -9.35
N ALA A 61 -1.49 3.53 -9.58
CA ALA A 61 -0.78 4.36 -8.62
C ALA A 61 -1.54 5.66 -8.31
N ASP A 62 -2.01 6.37 -9.34
CA ASP A 62 -2.79 7.60 -9.16
C ASP A 62 -4.07 7.33 -8.33
N SER A 63 -4.75 6.19 -8.55
CA SER A 63 -5.93 5.83 -7.75
C SER A 63 -5.62 5.54 -6.28
N ILE A 64 -4.47 4.93 -6.00
CA ILE A 64 -4.01 4.64 -4.63
C ILE A 64 -3.63 5.93 -3.90
N ILE A 65 -2.86 6.81 -4.56
CA ILE A 65 -2.43 8.09 -3.99
C ILE A 65 -3.65 8.99 -3.72
N ALA A 66 -4.63 9.05 -4.63
CA ALA A 66 -5.87 9.80 -4.41
C ALA A 66 -6.64 9.31 -3.18
N LEU A 67 -6.71 7.98 -2.96
CA LEU A 67 -7.32 7.42 -1.76
C LEU A 67 -6.53 7.77 -0.48
N ALA A 68 -5.21 7.76 -0.55
CA ALA A 68 -4.35 8.13 0.58
C ALA A 68 -4.56 9.60 0.97
N ILE A 69 -4.58 10.52 -0.01
CA ILE A 69 -4.80 11.96 0.23
C ILE A 69 -6.17 12.21 0.86
N LYS A 70 -7.22 11.54 0.36
CA LYS A 70 -8.58 11.72 0.86
C LYS A 70 -8.75 11.32 2.32
N GLU A 71 -8.05 10.27 2.75
CA GLU A 71 -8.26 9.64 4.06
C GLU A 71 -7.09 9.85 5.02
N LYS A 72 -6.09 10.71 4.70
CA LYS A 72 -4.87 10.88 5.48
C LYS A 72 -5.15 11.30 6.93
N ASP A 73 -6.09 12.24 7.14
CA ASP A 73 -6.38 12.84 8.43
C ASP A 73 -7.54 12.15 9.18
N ASN A 74 -8.10 11.10 8.59
CA ASN A 74 -9.28 10.43 9.13
C ASN A 74 -8.92 9.33 10.15
N PHE A 75 -8.30 9.74 11.28
CA PHE A 75 -7.93 8.87 12.39
C PHE A 75 -8.19 9.56 13.73
N GLU A 76 -8.34 8.76 14.78
CA GLU A 76 -8.43 9.21 16.17
C GLU A 76 -7.23 8.71 16.96
N THR A 77 -6.72 9.55 17.87
CA THR A 77 -5.73 9.12 18.86
C THR A 77 -6.43 8.56 20.08
N VAL A 78 -6.23 7.29 20.37
CA VAL A 78 -6.83 6.59 21.50
C VAL A 78 -5.74 6.11 22.44
N ASP A 79 -5.96 6.30 23.74
CA ASP A 79 -5.09 5.74 24.76
C ASP A 79 -5.32 4.22 24.85
N ALA A 80 -4.35 3.45 24.36
CA ALA A 80 -4.39 2.00 24.40
C ALA A 80 -3.58 1.46 25.57
N LYS A 81 -4.18 0.57 26.38
CA LYS A 81 -3.45 -0.18 27.39
C LYS A 81 -2.57 -1.22 26.72
N VAL A 82 -1.27 -1.09 26.88
CA VAL A 82 -0.28 -2.01 26.34
C VAL A 82 0.40 -2.72 27.49
N VAL A 83 0.41 -4.05 27.42
CA VAL A 83 1.09 -4.88 28.42
C VAL A 83 2.51 -5.14 27.94
N LYS A 84 3.50 -4.54 28.61
CA LYS A 84 4.92 -4.73 28.32
C LYS A 84 5.58 -5.56 29.41
N ALA A 85 6.64 -6.29 29.05
CA ALA A 85 7.48 -6.95 30.05
C ALA A 85 8.22 -5.90 30.87
N LYS A 86 8.22 -6.04 32.20
CA LYS A 86 9.03 -5.20 33.08
C LYS A 86 10.50 -5.46 32.80
N LEU A 87 11.27 -4.39 32.57
CA LEU A 87 12.69 -4.45 32.33
C LEU A 87 13.45 -3.95 33.55
N ASP A 88 14.53 -4.62 33.90
CA ASP A 88 15.51 -4.15 34.87
C ASP A 88 16.35 -3.01 34.36
N SER A 89 17.09 -2.33 35.24
CA SER A 89 18.06 -1.26 34.90
C SER A 89 19.11 -1.69 33.86
N LYS A 90 19.32 -2.99 33.70
CA LYS A 90 20.24 -3.61 32.71
C LYS A 90 19.54 -4.01 31.40
N GLY A 91 18.22 -3.74 31.22
CA GLY A 91 17.45 -4.11 30.05
C GLY A 91 17.00 -5.57 29.99
N ASN A 92 17.21 -6.36 31.03
CA ASN A 92 16.74 -7.74 31.09
C ASN A 92 15.28 -7.81 31.56
N LYS A 93 14.54 -8.83 31.10
CA LYS A 93 13.16 -9.05 31.53
C LYS A 93 13.13 -9.56 32.97
N VAL A 94 12.39 -8.89 33.85
CA VAL A 94 12.17 -9.35 35.21
C VAL A 94 11.29 -10.59 35.19
N THR A 95 11.75 -11.66 35.86
CA THR A 95 11.06 -12.94 35.93
C THR A 95 10.80 -13.31 37.41
N GLU A 96 9.62 -13.85 37.67
CA GLU A 96 9.22 -14.40 38.96
C GLU A 96 9.05 -15.91 38.89
N LEU A 97 9.49 -16.63 39.90
CA LEU A 97 9.26 -18.06 40.02
C LEU A 97 7.83 -18.32 40.50
N VAL A 98 7.05 -18.97 39.64
CA VAL A 98 5.65 -19.33 39.92
C VAL A 98 5.51 -20.85 39.91
N LYS A 99 4.81 -21.40 40.93
CA LYS A 99 4.49 -22.83 40.99
C LYS A 99 3.23 -23.13 40.20
N SER A 100 3.33 -24.10 39.30
CA SER A 100 2.19 -24.65 38.56
C SER A 100 1.29 -25.46 39.48
N LYS A 101 0.03 -25.66 39.09
CA LYS A 101 -0.91 -26.56 39.78
C LYS A 101 -0.37 -28.01 39.96
N ASN A 102 0.56 -28.41 39.10
CA ASN A 102 1.21 -29.73 39.11
C ASN A 102 2.53 -29.73 39.89
N GLY A 103 2.80 -28.73 40.75
CA GLY A 103 3.99 -28.63 41.56
C GLY A 103 5.30 -28.28 40.85
N LYS A 104 5.29 -28.08 39.53
CA LYS A 104 6.47 -27.67 38.76
C LYS A 104 6.67 -26.16 38.83
N GLU A 105 7.90 -25.73 39.08
CA GLU A 105 8.31 -24.31 39.08
C GLU A 105 8.66 -23.85 37.69
N TYR A 106 8.18 -22.66 37.30
CA TYR A 106 8.53 -22.01 36.04
C TYR A 106 8.72 -20.51 36.21
N LEU A 107 9.58 -19.93 35.37
CA LEU A 107 9.84 -18.50 35.32
C LEU A 107 8.74 -17.80 34.55
N LYS A 108 8.00 -16.90 35.18
CA LYS A 108 6.99 -16.04 34.57
C LYS A 108 7.54 -14.64 34.43
N VAL A 109 7.45 -14.06 33.21
CA VAL A 109 7.84 -12.67 32.98
C VAL A 109 6.80 -11.75 33.62
N VAL A 110 7.27 -10.84 34.48
CA VAL A 110 6.43 -9.78 35.05
C VAL A 110 6.04 -8.80 33.97
N LYS A 111 4.74 -8.49 33.93
CA LYS A 111 4.18 -7.57 32.95
C LYS A 111 3.66 -6.33 33.64
N GLU A 112 3.94 -5.17 33.05
CA GLU A 112 3.40 -3.89 33.47
C GLU A 112 2.40 -3.37 32.43
N GLU A 113 1.29 -2.79 32.87
CA GLU A 113 0.33 -2.12 32.02
C GLU A 113 0.76 -0.67 31.86
N THR A 114 1.09 -0.29 30.62
CA THR A 114 1.41 1.09 30.25
C THR A 114 0.35 1.61 29.29
N THR A 115 -0.02 2.89 29.41
CA THR A 115 -0.90 3.56 28.46
C THR A 115 -0.07 4.21 27.35
N GLU A 116 -0.32 3.82 26.11
CA GLU A 116 0.31 4.43 24.93
C GLU A 116 -0.74 5.08 24.04
N LYS A 117 -0.43 6.27 23.53
CA LYS A 117 -1.26 6.92 22.53
C LYS A 117 -1.06 6.21 21.19
N ARG A 118 -2.10 5.58 20.67
CA ARG A 118 -2.10 4.92 19.36
C ARG A 118 -3.10 5.56 18.43
N GLN A 119 -2.73 5.66 17.16
CA GLN A 119 -3.64 6.08 16.11
C GLN A 119 -4.59 4.92 15.78
N LYS A 120 -5.88 5.20 15.84
CA LYS A 120 -6.95 4.29 15.44
C LYS A 120 -7.58 4.81 14.15
N ASP A 121 -7.47 4.05 13.08
CA ASP A 121 -8.08 4.40 11.82
C ASP A 121 -9.61 4.41 11.93
N MET A 122 -10.25 5.47 11.42
CA MET A 122 -11.69 5.53 11.24
C MET A 122 -12.15 4.49 10.19
N PRO A 123 -13.43 4.08 10.17
CA PRO A 123 -13.90 3.04 9.27
C PRO A 123 -13.62 3.28 7.79
N SER A 124 -13.68 4.53 7.32
CA SER A 124 -13.40 4.88 5.93
C SER A 124 -11.90 4.76 5.60
N ARG A 125 -11.01 5.23 6.50
CA ARG A 125 -9.55 5.08 6.37
C ARG A 125 -9.14 3.60 6.40
N LEU A 126 -9.75 2.81 7.30
CA LEU A 126 -9.52 1.36 7.36
C LEU A 126 -9.95 0.66 6.06
N ASN A 127 -11.07 1.07 5.46
CA ASN A 127 -11.51 0.55 4.16
C ASN A 127 -10.53 0.95 3.03
N ALA A 128 -10.05 2.19 3.02
CA ALA A 128 -9.03 2.65 2.09
C ALA A 128 -7.74 1.83 2.23
N ARG A 129 -7.24 1.62 3.46
CA ARG A 129 -6.08 0.77 3.76
C ARG A 129 -6.26 -0.65 3.22
N ARG A 130 -7.42 -1.28 3.42
CA ARG A 130 -7.74 -2.60 2.87
C ARG A 130 -7.72 -2.62 1.33
N LYS A 131 -8.29 -1.59 0.68
CA LYS A 131 -8.27 -1.46 -0.79
C LYS A 131 -6.85 -1.30 -1.33
N MET A 132 -5.99 -0.52 -0.69
CA MET A 132 -4.59 -0.36 -1.07
C MET A 132 -3.81 -1.66 -0.93
N MET A 133 -4.01 -2.43 0.15
CA MET A 133 -3.38 -3.75 0.35
C MET A 133 -3.66 -4.73 -0.79
N THR A 134 -4.79 -4.63 -1.48
CA THR A 134 -5.08 -5.48 -2.65
C THR A 134 -4.20 -5.15 -3.85
N LYS A 135 -3.64 -3.93 -3.90
CA LYS A 135 -2.86 -3.38 -5.02
C LYS A 135 -1.36 -3.31 -4.76
N ILE A 136 -0.91 -3.49 -3.52
CA ILE A 136 0.47 -3.38 -3.08
C ILE A 136 0.91 -4.71 -2.45
N ASN A 137 2.15 -5.13 -2.71
CA ASN A 137 2.77 -6.28 -2.05
C ASN A 137 3.38 -5.88 -0.71
N LYS A 138 3.51 -6.85 0.19
CA LYS A 138 4.34 -6.70 1.39
C LYS A 138 5.80 -6.76 0.98
N VAL A 139 6.60 -5.85 1.49
CA VAL A 139 8.05 -5.76 1.23
C VAL A 139 8.78 -5.93 2.56
N LYS A 140 9.94 -6.56 2.50
CA LYS A 140 10.85 -6.70 3.64
C LYS A 140 12.17 -6.00 3.32
N ASP A 141 12.76 -5.39 4.33
CA ASP A 141 14.12 -4.87 4.26
C ASP A 141 15.16 -6.01 4.15
N GLU A 142 16.40 -5.66 3.82
CA GLU A 142 17.55 -6.58 3.85
C GLU A 142 17.72 -7.27 5.21
N LYS A 143 17.30 -6.62 6.29
CA LYS A 143 17.32 -7.15 7.66
C LYS A 143 16.12 -8.07 7.99
N GLY A 144 15.21 -8.29 7.02
CA GLY A 144 14.02 -9.14 7.18
C GLY A 144 12.83 -8.46 7.88
N ASN A 145 12.92 -7.18 8.23
CA ASN A 145 11.82 -6.42 8.82
C ASN A 145 10.77 -6.04 7.74
N ASN A 146 9.49 -6.06 8.11
CA ASN A 146 8.44 -5.64 7.19
C ASN A 146 8.42 -4.11 7.07
N ILE A 147 8.52 -3.60 5.82
CA ILE A 147 8.28 -2.18 5.51
C ILE A 147 6.78 -1.96 5.36
N ASP A 148 6.20 -1.03 6.13
CA ASP A 148 4.80 -0.64 5.94
C ASP A 148 4.70 0.47 4.88
N LEU A 149 4.47 0.05 3.63
CA LEU A 149 4.28 0.97 2.51
C LEU A 149 2.99 1.79 2.61
N LEU A 150 2.01 1.33 3.39
CA LEU A 150 0.78 2.09 3.60
C LEU A 150 1.04 3.28 4.51
N ASP A 151 1.83 3.09 5.56
CA ASP A 151 2.24 4.21 6.41
C ASP A 151 3.08 5.21 5.63
N LYS A 152 3.97 4.75 4.74
CA LYS A 152 4.69 5.64 3.81
C LYS A 152 3.74 6.43 2.90
N LEU A 153 2.67 5.79 2.39
CA LEU A 153 1.66 6.47 1.58
C LEU A 153 0.90 7.55 2.35
N PHE A 154 0.46 7.27 3.59
CA PHE A 154 -0.30 8.22 4.39
C PHE A 154 0.55 9.33 4.99
N ASN A 155 1.78 9.02 5.46
CA ASN A 155 2.59 9.94 6.24
C ASN A 155 3.59 10.73 5.39
N GLU A 156 4.08 10.17 4.27
CA GLU A 156 5.10 10.81 3.43
C GLU A 156 4.53 11.30 2.09
N ILE A 157 3.80 10.42 1.38
CA ILE A 157 3.36 10.70 0.00
C ILE A 157 2.11 11.57 0.00
N ALA A 158 1.10 11.24 0.80
CA ALA A 158 -0.15 11.99 0.82
C ALA A 158 0.01 13.48 1.17
N PRO A 159 0.84 13.87 2.16
CA PRO A 159 1.06 15.29 2.45
C PRO A 159 1.73 16.06 1.31
N LYS A 160 2.66 15.42 0.55
CA LYS A 160 3.33 16.07 -0.58
C LYS A 160 2.39 16.50 -1.70
N TYR A 161 1.27 15.78 -1.85
CA TYR A 161 0.29 16.02 -2.90
C TYR A 161 -1.01 16.67 -2.40
N GLU A 162 -1.00 17.23 -1.22
CA GLU A 162 -2.13 17.98 -0.70
C GLU A 162 -2.47 19.14 -1.63
N GLY A 163 -3.76 19.37 -1.89
CA GLY A 163 -4.23 20.39 -2.82
C GLY A 163 -4.10 20.06 -4.31
N ARG A 164 -3.45 18.95 -4.68
CA ARG A 164 -3.32 18.53 -6.06
C ARG A 164 -4.45 17.57 -6.46
N VAL A 165 -5.13 17.90 -7.55
CA VAL A 165 -6.24 17.09 -8.09
C VAL A 165 -5.73 16.22 -9.24
N GLY A 166 -5.14 15.07 -8.92
CA GLY A 166 -4.70 14.08 -9.90
C GLY A 166 -3.32 14.31 -10.54
N GLY A 167 -2.91 13.37 -11.41
CA GLY A 167 -1.63 13.43 -12.11
C GLY A 167 -0.41 13.35 -11.17
N TYR A 168 -0.46 12.49 -10.18
CA TYR A 168 0.61 12.31 -9.20
C TYR A 168 1.85 11.65 -9.76
N THR A 169 1.71 11.01 -10.94
CA THR A 169 2.79 10.30 -11.60
C THR A 169 3.03 10.85 -13.01
N ARG A 170 4.30 10.84 -13.44
CA ARG A 170 4.74 11.28 -14.77
C ARG A 170 5.45 10.14 -15.49
N ILE A 171 5.16 9.99 -16.78
CA ILE A 171 5.85 9.06 -17.68
C ILE A 171 6.84 9.87 -18.54
N ILE A 172 8.11 9.50 -18.52
CA ILE A 172 9.17 10.06 -19.36
C ILE A 172 9.60 8.97 -20.33
N LYS A 173 9.54 9.23 -21.62
CA LYS A 173 9.98 8.28 -22.65
C LYS A 173 11.49 8.29 -22.75
N ALA A 174 12.12 7.10 -22.64
CA ALA A 174 13.56 6.93 -22.71
C ALA A 174 14.04 6.46 -24.10
N GLY A 175 13.11 6.08 -24.98
CA GLY A 175 13.44 5.59 -26.33
C GLY A 175 13.40 4.05 -26.43
N PRO A 176 13.75 3.51 -27.61
CA PRO A 176 13.73 2.07 -27.85
C PRO A 176 14.93 1.38 -27.21
N ARG A 177 14.70 0.20 -26.63
CA ARG A 177 15.73 -0.65 -26.05
C ARG A 177 16.52 -1.38 -27.14
N ARG A 178 17.86 -1.47 -26.98
CA ARG A 178 18.75 -2.02 -28.02
C ARG A 178 18.46 -3.48 -28.39
N GLY A 179 17.97 -4.31 -27.45
CA GLY A 179 17.81 -5.76 -27.70
C GLY A 179 16.59 -6.10 -28.54
N ASP A 180 15.44 -5.49 -28.23
CA ASP A 180 14.14 -5.85 -28.82
C ASP A 180 13.35 -4.66 -29.41
N GLY A 181 13.95 -3.46 -29.40
CA GLY A 181 13.28 -2.26 -29.89
C GLY A 181 12.06 -1.82 -29.07
N ALA A 182 11.83 -2.42 -27.89
CA ALA A 182 10.70 -2.06 -27.05
C ALA A 182 10.84 -0.64 -26.50
N GLU A 183 9.79 0.15 -26.61
CA GLU A 183 9.67 1.50 -26.03
C GLU A 183 9.82 1.45 -24.51
N VAL A 184 10.91 2.03 -23.99
CA VAL A 184 11.17 2.14 -22.56
C VAL A 184 10.71 3.49 -22.06
N ALA A 185 10.16 3.49 -20.85
CA ALA A 185 9.72 4.70 -20.17
C ALA A 185 10.05 4.63 -18.68
N ILE A 186 10.38 5.79 -18.12
CA ILE A 186 10.57 6.00 -16.70
C ILE A 186 9.25 6.54 -16.13
N LEU A 187 8.67 5.82 -15.18
CA LEU A 187 7.52 6.28 -14.42
C LEU A 187 8.01 6.77 -13.06
N GLN A 188 7.70 8.02 -12.72
CA GLN A 188 8.13 8.64 -11.46
C GLN A 188 6.99 9.39 -10.77
N LEU A 189 7.10 9.52 -9.46
CA LEU A 189 6.29 10.43 -8.65
C LEU A 189 6.76 11.87 -8.92
N VAL A 190 5.82 12.80 -9.01
CA VAL A 190 6.09 14.22 -9.38
C VAL A 190 6.45 15.04 -8.18
#